data_702acf9ce3c7b4946054555298cc2141
#
_entry.id   702acf9ce3c7b4946054555298cc2141
#
_cell.length_a   1.000
_cell.length_b   1.000
_cell.length_c   1.000
_cell.angle_alpha   90.00
_cell.angle_beta   90.00
_cell.angle_gamma   90.00
#
_symmetry.space_group_name_H-M   'P 1'
#
loop_
_entity.id
_entity.type
_entity.pdbx_description
1 polymer ?
#
loop_
_entity_poly.entity_id
_entity_poly.type
_entity_poly.pdbx_seq_one_letter_code
_entity_poly.pdbx_strand_id
1 'polypeptide(L)'
;MKQNKERAISIISGEYYEDVLSTLPLTIANNSHVKGNIKAPEVTVGNHVVIEGDIEADNDITIGNMCEIGNVLSGENIFIGQMCIVGKVSAGATAYIMGYSAADSVFGDVEVIAENGCDLGNVQSFGYVTLATRTLVNACCGSVLVDCFESVSAEYLMSEGQIRTGEECHIKEMQLKKFN
;
A
#
# COMPACT_ATOMS: atom_id res chain seq x y z
N MET A 1 8.66 30.56 23.89
CA MET A 1 9.28 29.36 23.31
C MET A 1 8.93 29.33 21.82
N LYS A 2 9.89 29.60 20.92
CA LYS A 2 9.67 29.40 19.47
C LYS A 2 9.77 27.92 19.21
N GLN A 3 8.64 27.30 18.82
CA GLN A 3 8.65 25.94 18.25
C GLN A 3 9.50 26.01 16.96
N ASN A 4 10.67 25.38 17.00
CA ASN A 4 11.39 25.05 15.77
C ASN A 4 10.49 24.08 15.02
N LYS A 5 9.79 24.57 13.98
CA LYS A 5 9.20 23.69 12.97
C LYS A 5 10.38 22.98 12.32
N GLU A 6 10.52 21.70 12.61
CA GLU A 6 11.41 20.83 11.85
C GLU A 6 11.08 21.01 10.37
N ARG A 7 12.08 21.34 9.58
CA ARG A 7 11.89 21.54 8.14
C ARG A 7 11.96 20.19 7.46
N ALA A 8 10.89 19.81 6.75
CA ALA A 8 10.95 18.68 5.83
C ALA A 8 12.05 18.89 4.80
N ILE A 9 12.78 17.82 4.47
CA ILE A 9 13.71 17.80 3.34
C ILE A 9 12.88 17.60 2.07
N SER A 10 13.14 18.42 1.05
CA SER A 10 12.48 18.28 -0.26
C SER A 10 13.51 17.92 -1.31
N ILE A 11 13.31 16.81 -2.00
CA ILE A 11 14.03 16.48 -3.23
C ILE A 11 13.26 17.14 -4.38
N ILE A 12 13.90 18.08 -5.03
CA ILE A 12 13.32 18.79 -6.19
C ILE A 12 13.41 17.86 -7.41
N SER A 13 12.48 18.03 -8.37
CA SER A 13 12.39 17.19 -9.57
C SER A 13 13.74 16.96 -10.26
N GLY A 14 14.10 15.70 -10.51
CA GLY A 14 15.38 15.32 -11.13
C GLY A 14 15.72 13.85 -10.89
N GLU A 15 16.93 13.48 -11.32
CA GLU A 15 17.48 12.15 -11.10
C GLU A 15 18.43 12.14 -9.88
N TYR A 16 18.26 11.14 -9.02
CA TYR A 16 19.09 10.87 -7.85
C TYR A 16 19.63 9.45 -7.91
N TYR A 17 20.92 9.27 -7.73
CA TYR A 17 21.61 8.00 -7.97
C TYR A 17 22.02 7.25 -6.69
N GLU A 18 21.78 7.83 -5.52
CA GLU A 18 22.20 7.31 -4.23
C GLU A 18 21.01 7.10 -3.30
N ASP A 19 21.24 6.34 -2.23
CA ASP A 19 20.27 6.20 -1.15
C ASP A 19 20.00 7.54 -0.47
N VAL A 20 18.74 7.77 -0.11
CA VAL A 20 18.31 8.97 0.59
C VAL A 20 17.98 8.63 2.05
N LEU A 21 18.84 9.04 2.97
CA LEU A 21 18.64 8.88 4.39
C LEU A 21 18.35 10.24 5.04
N SER A 22 17.21 10.37 5.69
CA SER A 22 16.80 11.60 6.37
C SER A 22 16.39 11.32 7.81
N THR A 23 16.75 12.23 8.72
CA THR A 23 16.23 12.29 10.10
C THR A 23 15.02 13.20 10.24
N LEU A 24 14.58 13.83 9.15
CA LEU A 24 13.41 14.70 9.06
C LEU A 24 12.43 14.12 8.03
N PRO A 25 11.13 14.47 8.11
CA PRO A 25 10.16 14.14 7.08
C PRO A 25 10.64 14.51 5.68
N LEU A 26 10.48 13.60 4.74
CA LEU A 26 11.00 13.72 3.37
C LEU A 26 9.87 13.89 2.37
N THR A 27 10.01 14.84 1.46
CA THR A 27 9.10 15.00 0.31
C THR A 27 9.87 14.82 -1.00
N ILE A 28 9.42 13.91 -1.83
CA ILE A 28 9.90 13.71 -3.21
C ILE A 28 8.96 14.47 -4.15
N ALA A 29 9.51 15.40 -4.92
CA ALA A 29 8.70 16.20 -5.84
C ALA A 29 8.19 15.38 -7.03
N ASN A 30 7.16 15.91 -7.73
CA ASN A 30 6.64 15.31 -8.94
C ASN A 30 7.72 15.12 -10.01
N ASN A 31 7.59 14.08 -10.82
CA ASN A 31 8.48 13.76 -11.94
C ASN A 31 9.93 13.53 -11.52
N SER A 32 10.17 13.04 -10.30
CA SER A 32 11.50 12.65 -9.83
C SER A 32 11.81 11.21 -10.14
N HIS A 33 13.10 10.89 -10.28
CA HIS A 33 13.58 9.53 -10.42
C HIS A 33 14.68 9.29 -9.38
N VAL A 34 14.48 8.35 -8.48
CA VAL A 34 15.42 7.97 -7.42
C VAL A 34 15.86 6.53 -7.67
N LYS A 35 17.15 6.29 -7.84
CA LYS A 35 17.69 4.94 -8.10
C LYS A 35 18.05 4.18 -6.83
N GLY A 36 18.20 4.87 -5.72
CA GLY A 36 18.52 4.27 -4.41
C GLY A 36 17.28 4.05 -3.55
N ASN A 37 17.54 3.60 -2.33
CA ASN A 37 16.53 3.43 -1.29
C ASN A 37 16.26 4.74 -0.57
N ILE A 38 15.07 4.83 0.03
CA ILE A 38 14.64 5.99 0.81
C ILE A 38 14.33 5.54 2.23
N LYS A 39 14.92 6.24 3.21
CA LYS A 39 14.59 6.05 4.62
C LYS A 39 14.42 7.40 5.32
N ALA A 40 13.26 7.61 5.96
CA ALA A 40 12.96 8.84 6.70
C ALA A 40 11.88 8.57 7.77
N PRO A 41 11.68 9.48 8.75
CA PRO A 41 10.59 9.33 9.71
C PRO A 41 9.20 9.30 9.06
N GLU A 42 9.00 10.04 7.98
CA GLU A 42 7.78 10.14 7.19
C GLU A 42 8.16 10.43 5.74
N VAL A 43 7.46 9.86 4.76
CA VAL A 43 7.75 10.05 3.34
C VAL A 43 6.50 10.46 2.58
N THR A 44 6.60 11.56 1.85
CA THR A 44 5.59 11.98 0.88
C THR A 44 6.18 11.95 -0.52
N VAL A 45 5.60 11.18 -1.41
CA VAL A 45 6.01 11.05 -2.82
C VAL A 45 4.97 11.74 -3.69
N GLY A 46 5.43 12.60 -4.58
CA GLY A 46 4.60 13.30 -5.57
C GLY A 46 4.07 12.38 -6.66
N ASN A 47 3.55 12.96 -7.73
CA ASN A 47 3.02 12.20 -8.87
C ASN A 47 4.11 11.91 -9.90
N HIS A 48 3.95 10.83 -10.67
CA HIS A 48 4.86 10.45 -11.76
C HIS A 48 6.30 10.27 -11.26
N VAL A 49 6.47 9.65 -10.11
CA VAL A 49 7.78 9.40 -9.50
C VAL A 49 8.16 7.95 -9.72
N VAL A 50 9.41 7.73 -10.08
CA VAL A 50 10.02 6.39 -10.16
C VAL A 50 11.05 6.27 -9.03
N ILE A 51 10.94 5.23 -8.21
CA ILE A 51 11.91 4.88 -7.18
C ILE A 51 12.28 3.42 -7.41
N GLU A 52 13.49 3.18 -7.95
CA GLU A 52 13.96 1.82 -8.26
C GLU A 52 14.23 1.00 -7.00
N GLY A 53 14.56 1.69 -5.89
CA GLY A 53 14.76 1.08 -4.58
C GLY A 53 13.49 1.02 -3.73
N ASP A 54 13.69 0.77 -2.45
CA ASP A 54 12.62 0.61 -1.46
C ASP A 54 12.41 1.91 -0.66
N ILE A 55 11.20 2.08 -0.12
CA ILE A 55 10.87 3.16 0.83
C ILE A 55 10.64 2.55 2.20
N GLU A 56 11.31 3.08 3.21
CA GLU A 56 11.09 2.76 4.63
C GLU A 56 10.80 4.03 5.42
N ALA A 57 9.72 4.04 6.20
CA ALA A 57 9.40 5.13 7.11
C ALA A 57 8.98 4.60 8.51
N ASP A 58 9.31 5.37 9.55
CA ASP A 58 8.89 5.05 10.91
C ASP A 58 7.39 5.30 11.13
N ASN A 59 6.84 6.35 10.46
CA ASN A 59 5.43 6.73 10.49
C ASN A 59 4.81 6.57 9.09
N ASP A 60 3.96 7.50 8.67
CA ASP A 60 3.18 7.41 7.43
C ASP A 60 4.03 7.51 6.15
N ILE A 61 3.57 6.80 5.13
CA ILE A 61 4.01 6.97 3.74
C ILE A 61 2.82 7.36 2.88
N THR A 62 2.95 8.46 2.15
CA THR A 62 1.96 8.90 1.15
C THR A 62 2.59 8.91 -0.23
N ILE A 63 2.03 8.17 -1.17
CA ILE A 63 2.48 8.08 -2.56
C ILE A 63 1.41 8.69 -3.46
N GLY A 64 1.81 9.61 -4.33
CA GLY A 64 0.94 10.22 -5.33
C GLY A 64 0.56 9.26 -6.44
N ASN A 65 0.00 9.80 -7.53
CA ASN A 65 -0.51 8.99 -8.63
C ASN A 65 0.58 8.66 -9.66
N MET A 66 0.40 7.56 -10.39
CA MET A 66 1.26 7.15 -11.51
C MET A 66 2.73 7.00 -11.11
N CYS A 67 2.97 6.39 -9.95
CA CYS A 67 4.30 6.11 -9.45
C CYS A 67 4.69 4.65 -9.68
N GLU A 68 5.99 4.41 -9.87
CA GLU A 68 6.59 3.08 -9.91
C GLU A 68 7.64 3.00 -8.80
N ILE A 69 7.47 2.06 -7.87
CA ILE A 69 8.25 2.00 -6.64
C ILE A 69 8.55 0.54 -6.31
N GLY A 70 9.74 0.26 -5.77
CA GLY A 70 10.09 -1.03 -5.22
C GLY A 70 9.19 -1.41 -4.04
N ASN A 71 9.74 -1.87 -2.93
CA ASN A 71 8.94 -2.20 -1.76
C ASN A 71 8.68 -0.96 -0.89
N VAL A 72 7.57 -0.98 -0.15
CA VAL A 72 7.16 0.11 0.72
C VAL A 72 6.88 -0.43 2.12
N LEU A 73 7.59 0.06 3.12
CA LEU A 73 7.47 -0.33 4.52
C LEU A 73 7.23 0.89 5.40
N SER A 74 6.13 0.90 6.13
CA SER A 74 5.78 1.93 7.10
C SER A 74 5.52 1.34 8.48
N GLY A 75 5.94 2.05 9.54
CA GLY A 75 5.57 1.73 10.91
C GLY A 75 4.10 2.04 11.23
N GLU A 76 3.44 2.88 10.45
CA GLU A 76 2.03 3.26 10.61
C GLU A 76 1.24 3.03 9.33
N ASN A 77 0.80 4.07 8.63
CA ASN A 77 -0.09 3.95 7.48
C ASN A 77 0.65 4.12 6.15
N ILE A 78 0.13 3.45 5.13
CA ILE A 78 0.56 3.64 3.73
C ILE A 78 -0.65 4.03 2.90
N PHE A 79 -0.54 5.16 2.18
CA PHE A 79 -1.51 5.63 1.20
C PHE A 79 -0.87 5.61 -0.18
N ILE A 80 -1.40 4.82 -1.09
CA ILE A 80 -0.92 4.71 -2.48
C ILE A 80 -1.98 5.29 -3.41
N GLY A 81 -1.59 6.27 -4.21
CA GLY A 81 -2.43 6.93 -5.20
C GLY A 81 -2.85 5.99 -6.33
N GLN A 82 -3.54 6.55 -7.32
CA GLN A 82 -4.08 5.81 -8.45
C GLN A 82 -2.99 5.46 -9.48
N MET A 83 -3.19 4.34 -10.19
CA MET A 83 -2.34 3.89 -11.29
C MET A 83 -0.86 3.74 -10.90
N CYS A 84 -0.61 3.31 -9.68
CA CYS A 84 0.74 3.02 -9.19
C CYS A 84 1.09 1.54 -9.41
N ILE A 85 2.38 1.27 -9.59
CA ILE A 85 2.96 -0.08 -9.58
C ILE A 85 3.93 -0.13 -8.42
N VAL A 86 3.68 -1.03 -7.48
CA VAL A 86 4.48 -1.15 -6.26
C VAL A 86 4.82 -2.61 -6.04
N GLY A 87 5.99 -2.89 -5.51
CA GLY A 87 6.37 -4.23 -5.10
C GLY A 87 5.57 -4.68 -3.88
N LYS A 88 6.24 -4.95 -2.78
CA LYS A 88 5.56 -5.33 -1.52
C LYS A 88 5.20 -4.11 -0.71
N VAL A 89 3.97 -4.09 -0.19
CA VAL A 89 3.46 -3.04 0.70
C VAL A 89 3.27 -3.63 2.09
N SER A 90 3.85 -3.02 3.11
CA SER A 90 3.72 -3.46 4.50
C SER A 90 3.51 -2.26 5.42
N ALA A 91 2.30 -2.12 5.95
CA ALA A 91 1.89 -1.07 6.87
C ALA A 91 1.71 -1.62 8.29
N GLY A 92 2.28 -0.93 9.28
CA GLY A 92 2.10 -1.24 10.71
C GLY A 92 0.69 -0.92 11.22
N ALA A 93 -0.14 -0.25 10.41
CA ALA A 93 -1.56 -0.02 10.69
C ALA A 93 -2.38 -0.28 9.42
N THR A 94 -2.70 0.74 8.63
CA THR A 94 -3.57 0.62 7.44
C THR A 94 -2.79 0.76 6.14
N ALA A 95 -3.01 -0.16 5.21
CA ALA A 95 -2.60 -0.02 3.81
C ALA A 95 -3.82 0.36 2.95
N TYR A 96 -3.81 1.56 2.39
CA TYR A 96 -4.85 2.07 1.51
C TYR A 96 -4.32 2.18 0.07
N ILE A 97 -4.90 1.44 -0.85
CA ILE A 97 -4.48 1.36 -2.26
C ILE A 97 -5.60 1.93 -3.11
N MET A 98 -5.33 3.06 -3.77
CA MET A 98 -6.31 3.71 -4.66
C MET A 98 -6.39 2.99 -6.02
N GLY A 99 -7.47 3.25 -6.72
CA GLY A 99 -7.89 2.51 -7.89
C GLY A 99 -6.87 2.37 -9.03
N TYR A 100 -6.96 1.24 -9.72
CA TYR A 100 -6.11 0.87 -10.88
C TYR A 100 -4.63 0.73 -10.55
N SER A 101 -4.29 0.52 -9.28
CA SER A 101 -2.93 0.27 -8.85
C SER A 101 -2.65 -1.22 -8.73
N ALA A 102 -1.38 -1.60 -8.90
CA ALA A 102 -0.92 -2.97 -8.78
C ALA A 102 0.14 -3.10 -7.67
N ALA A 103 0.11 -4.22 -6.95
CA ALA A 103 1.13 -4.58 -5.97
C ALA A 103 1.34 -6.10 -5.90
N ASP A 104 2.59 -6.54 -5.71
CA ASP A 104 2.92 -7.97 -5.57
C ASP A 104 2.31 -8.57 -4.30
N SER A 105 2.31 -7.83 -3.21
CA SER A 105 1.64 -8.21 -1.97
C SER A 105 1.33 -6.98 -1.11
N VAL A 106 0.25 -7.07 -0.34
CA VAL A 106 -0.18 -5.99 0.56
C VAL A 106 -0.44 -6.56 1.94
N PHE A 107 0.19 -6.00 2.94
CA PHE A 107 -0.03 -6.28 4.35
C PHE A 107 -0.39 -4.99 5.11
N GLY A 108 -1.44 -5.06 5.93
CA GLY A 108 -1.80 -4.02 6.89
C GLY A 108 -2.11 -4.67 8.23
N ASP A 109 -1.45 -4.23 9.30
CA ASP A 109 -1.63 -4.84 10.63
C ASP A 109 -3.09 -4.74 11.09
N VAL A 110 -3.73 -3.58 10.88
CA VAL A 110 -5.13 -3.33 11.27
C VAL A 110 -6.08 -3.53 10.09
N GLU A 111 -5.74 -2.97 8.93
CA GLU A 111 -6.65 -2.98 7.78
C GLU A 111 -5.91 -2.86 6.44
N VAL A 112 -6.47 -3.51 5.43
CA VAL A 112 -6.15 -3.28 4.02
C VAL A 112 -7.40 -2.84 3.29
N ILE A 113 -7.33 -1.70 2.59
CA ILE A 113 -8.38 -1.19 1.73
C ILE A 113 -7.84 -1.08 0.31
N ALA A 114 -8.45 -1.77 -0.62
CA ALA A 114 -8.15 -1.66 -2.05
C ALA A 114 -9.38 -1.09 -2.78
N GLU A 115 -9.18 0.03 -3.46
CA GLU A 115 -10.22 0.65 -4.30
C GLU A 115 -10.41 -0.08 -5.63
N ASN A 116 -11.29 0.47 -6.46
CA ASN A 116 -11.75 -0.16 -7.70
C ASN A 116 -10.62 -0.48 -8.69
N GLY A 117 -10.65 -1.69 -9.23
CA GLY A 117 -9.79 -2.10 -10.34
C GLY A 117 -8.32 -2.33 -9.97
N CYS A 118 -7.99 -2.52 -8.69
CA CYS A 118 -6.65 -2.89 -8.28
C CYS A 118 -6.32 -4.33 -8.70
N ASP A 119 -5.04 -4.58 -9.01
CA ASP A 119 -4.47 -5.90 -9.30
C ASP A 119 -3.42 -6.22 -8.23
N LEU A 120 -3.79 -7.08 -7.29
CA LEU A 120 -3.00 -7.37 -6.10
C LEU A 120 -2.65 -8.85 -6.04
N GLY A 121 -1.42 -9.16 -5.69
CA GLY A 121 -1.00 -10.54 -5.44
C GLY A 121 -1.64 -11.08 -4.15
N ASN A 122 -0.86 -11.18 -3.08
CA ASN A 122 -1.37 -11.65 -1.79
C ASN A 122 -1.75 -10.47 -0.89
N VAL A 123 -2.96 -10.51 -0.34
CA VAL A 123 -3.47 -9.47 0.58
C VAL A 123 -3.69 -10.08 1.95
N GLN A 124 -3.16 -9.46 2.99
CA GLN A 124 -3.30 -9.95 4.36
C GLN A 124 -3.50 -8.82 5.36
N SER A 125 -4.37 -9.05 6.35
CA SER A 125 -4.51 -8.21 7.53
C SER A 125 -4.83 -9.06 8.77
N PHE A 126 -4.36 -8.63 9.94
CA PHE A 126 -4.85 -9.19 11.21
C PHE A 126 -6.22 -8.64 11.61
N GLY A 127 -6.73 -7.64 10.96
CA GLY A 127 -8.04 -7.07 11.14
C GLY A 127 -8.92 -7.26 9.92
N TYR A 128 -9.10 -6.19 9.17
CA TYR A 128 -10.07 -6.07 8.10
C TYR A 128 -9.41 -6.03 6.72
N VAL A 129 -10.05 -6.63 5.74
CA VAL A 129 -9.71 -6.45 4.32
C VAL A 129 -10.96 -6.04 3.57
N THR A 130 -10.88 -4.92 2.86
CA THR A 130 -11.92 -4.40 1.99
C THR A 130 -11.41 -4.36 0.56
N LEU A 131 -12.05 -5.10 -0.33
CA LEU A 131 -11.74 -5.15 -1.76
C LEU A 131 -12.92 -4.52 -2.52
N ALA A 132 -12.70 -3.35 -3.11
CA ALA A 132 -13.73 -2.67 -3.89
C ALA A 132 -13.90 -3.30 -5.28
N THR A 133 -14.86 -2.80 -6.02
CA THR A 133 -15.33 -3.35 -7.31
C THR A 133 -14.20 -3.59 -8.31
N ARG A 134 -14.23 -4.74 -9.00
CA ARG A 134 -13.27 -5.17 -10.04
C ARG A 134 -11.83 -5.33 -9.55
N THR A 135 -11.64 -5.53 -8.25
CA THR A 135 -10.30 -5.84 -7.71
C THR A 135 -9.96 -7.30 -7.97
N LEU A 136 -8.73 -7.55 -8.41
CA LEU A 136 -8.17 -8.88 -8.61
C LEU A 136 -7.19 -9.17 -7.46
N VAL A 137 -7.30 -10.35 -6.86
CA VAL A 137 -6.33 -10.82 -5.86
C VAL A 137 -6.02 -12.31 -6.08
N ASN A 138 -4.79 -12.73 -5.80
CA ASN A 138 -4.47 -14.15 -5.78
C ASN A 138 -5.00 -14.79 -4.50
N ALA A 139 -4.55 -14.31 -3.35
CA ALA A 139 -5.02 -14.79 -2.07
C ALA A 139 -5.31 -13.61 -1.14
N CYS A 140 -6.39 -13.70 -0.39
CA CYS A 140 -6.78 -12.69 0.58
C CYS A 140 -7.09 -13.33 1.93
N CYS A 141 -6.52 -12.78 3.00
CA CYS A 141 -6.74 -13.22 4.37
C CYS A 141 -6.98 -12.03 5.30
N GLY A 142 -8.13 -12.03 5.96
CA GLY A 142 -8.46 -11.07 7.01
C GLY A 142 -8.91 -11.79 8.28
N SER A 143 -8.31 -11.49 9.44
CA SER A 143 -8.67 -12.23 10.66
C SER A 143 -10.08 -11.91 11.16
N VAL A 144 -10.57 -10.68 10.97
CA VAL A 144 -11.91 -10.27 11.44
C VAL A 144 -12.95 -10.32 10.32
N LEU A 145 -12.65 -9.70 9.18
CA LEU A 145 -13.57 -9.61 8.05
C LEU A 145 -12.79 -9.49 6.75
N VAL A 146 -13.22 -10.23 5.74
CA VAL A 146 -12.92 -9.97 4.33
C VAL A 146 -14.21 -9.53 3.65
N ASP A 147 -14.26 -8.29 3.17
CA ASP A 147 -15.41 -7.68 2.49
C ASP A 147 -15.06 -7.43 1.03
N CYS A 148 -15.71 -8.18 0.13
CA CYS A 148 -15.54 -8.07 -1.31
C CYS A 148 -16.77 -7.44 -1.92
N PHE A 149 -16.62 -6.28 -2.57
CA PHE A 149 -17.71 -5.65 -3.30
C PHE A 149 -17.98 -6.35 -4.64
N GLU A 150 -18.67 -5.69 -5.56
CA GLU A 150 -19.09 -6.29 -6.83
C GLU A 150 -17.89 -6.66 -7.73
N SER A 151 -18.03 -7.76 -8.46
CA SER A 151 -17.09 -8.20 -9.49
C SER A 151 -15.63 -8.37 -9.00
N VAL A 152 -15.42 -8.67 -7.72
CA VAL A 152 -14.11 -9.04 -7.20
C VAL A 152 -13.75 -10.44 -7.67
N SER A 153 -12.50 -10.61 -8.13
CA SER A 153 -11.98 -11.93 -8.49
C SER A 153 -10.85 -12.33 -7.54
N ALA A 154 -10.95 -13.52 -6.95
CA ALA A 154 -9.92 -14.06 -6.07
C ALA A 154 -9.74 -15.57 -6.31
N GLU A 155 -8.51 -16.06 -6.27
CA GLU A 155 -8.29 -17.50 -6.27
C GLU A 155 -8.60 -18.09 -4.90
N TYR A 156 -8.25 -17.39 -3.83
CA TYR A 156 -8.44 -17.86 -2.46
C TYR A 156 -8.83 -16.73 -1.51
N LEU A 157 -9.93 -16.93 -0.76
CA LEU A 157 -10.33 -16.07 0.34
C LEU A 157 -10.35 -16.84 1.66
N MET A 158 -9.76 -16.27 2.71
CA MET A 158 -9.78 -16.83 4.05
C MET A 158 -10.12 -15.78 5.09
N SER A 159 -10.92 -16.14 6.10
CA SER A 159 -11.14 -15.33 7.28
C SER A 159 -11.35 -16.21 8.51
N GLU A 160 -10.95 -15.72 9.67
CA GLU A 160 -11.33 -16.32 10.96
C GLU A 160 -12.70 -15.85 11.42
N GLY A 161 -13.09 -14.65 11.01
CA GLY A 161 -14.36 -14.03 11.37
C GLY A 161 -15.43 -14.19 10.31
N GLN A 162 -15.48 -13.31 9.34
CA GLN A 162 -16.49 -13.25 8.30
C GLN A 162 -15.91 -13.04 6.91
N ILE A 163 -16.58 -13.59 5.91
CA ILE A 163 -16.37 -13.23 4.50
C ILE A 163 -17.72 -12.75 3.96
N ARG A 164 -17.73 -11.59 3.32
CA ARG A 164 -18.87 -11.03 2.60
C ARG A 164 -18.48 -10.87 1.15
N THR A 165 -19.37 -11.21 0.24
CA THR A 165 -19.15 -11.06 -1.19
C THR A 165 -20.35 -10.36 -1.81
N GLY A 166 -20.10 -9.35 -2.62
CA GLY A 166 -21.10 -8.70 -3.46
C GLY A 166 -21.50 -9.55 -4.65
N GLU A 167 -22.26 -8.95 -5.55
CA GLU A 167 -22.71 -9.61 -6.77
C GLU A 167 -21.54 -9.83 -7.75
N GLU A 168 -21.66 -10.82 -8.63
CA GLU A 168 -20.68 -11.15 -9.69
C GLU A 168 -19.25 -11.41 -9.20
N CYS A 169 -19.05 -11.73 -7.93
CA CYS A 169 -17.73 -12.13 -7.44
C CYS A 169 -17.35 -13.53 -7.95
N HIS A 170 -16.10 -13.66 -8.40
CA HIS A 170 -15.53 -14.91 -8.94
C HIS A 170 -14.46 -15.43 -7.98
N ILE A 171 -14.87 -16.27 -7.03
CA ILE A 171 -13.99 -16.83 -5.99
C ILE A 171 -13.82 -18.33 -6.23
N LYS A 172 -12.58 -18.80 -6.44
CA LYS A 172 -12.33 -20.22 -6.63
C LYS A 172 -12.48 -21.03 -5.34
N GLU A 173 -11.91 -20.52 -4.26
CA GLU A 173 -11.95 -21.19 -2.96
C GLU A 173 -12.20 -20.18 -1.83
N MET A 174 -13.08 -20.53 -0.91
CA MET A 174 -13.43 -19.72 0.25
C MET A 174 -13.37 -20.57 1.52
N GLN A 175 -12.64 -20.11 2.52
CA GLN A 175 -12.48 -20.82 3.78
C GLN A 175 -12.72 -19.92 5.00
N LEU A 176 -13.66 -20.32 5.85
CA LEU A 176 -13.78 -19.82 7.21
C LEU A 176 -13.02 -20.76 8.14
N LYS A 177 -11.93 -20.29 8.72
CA LYS A 177 -11.07 -21.10 9.59
C LYS A 177 -11.03 -20.47 10.98
N LYS A 178 -11.52 -21.20 11.99
CA LYS A 178 -11.25 -20.83 13.38
C LYS A 178 -9.87 -21.37 13.75
N PHE A 179 -8.93 -20.51 14.05
CA PHE A 179 -7.70 -20.93 14.72
C PHE A 179 -8.02 -21.18 16.17
N ASN A 180 -7.74 -22.39 16.62
CA ASN A 180 -7.85 -22.79 18.04
C ASN A 180 -6.63 -22.29 18.83
#